data_420526b88915232c581a27b901cc651d
#
_entry.id   420526b88915232c581a27b901cc651d
#
_cell.length_a   1.000
_cell.length_b   1.000
_cell.length_c   1.000
_cell.angle_alpha   90.00
_cell.angle_beta   90.00
_cell.angle_gamma   90.00
#
_symmetry.space_group_name_H-M   'P 1'
#
loop_
_entity.id
_entity.type
_entity.pdbx_description
1 polymer ?
#
loop_
_entity_poly.entity_id
_entity_poly.type
_entity_poly.pdbx_seq_one_letter_code
_entity_poly.pdbx_strand_id
1 'polypeptide(L)' 'MKKATKDQIVKWYEDGLTIDEFAPLIPQCCKQEIEAVIKEHRKEREWKRLTGRL' A
#
# COMPACT_ATOMS: atom_id res chain seq x y z
N MET A 1 -8.81 9.46 -0.59
CA MET A 1 -8.69 8.18 -1.31
C MET A 1 -9.72 7.20 -0.79
N LYS A 2 -10.38 6.51 -1.69
CA LYS A 2 -11.40 5.52 -1.30
C LYS A 2 -10.75 4.27 -0.73
N LYS A 3 -11.44 3.64 0.21
CA LYS A 3 -10.95 2.41 0.84
C LYS A 3 -10.66 1.32 -0.20
N ALA A 4 -11.52 1.17 -1.18
CA ALA A 4 -11.33 0.19 -2.25
C ALA A 4 -10.03 0.42 -3.00
N THR A 5 -9.67 1.69 -3.24
CA THR A 5 -8.42 2.04 -3.91
C THR A 5 -7.22 1.68 -3.06
N LYS A 6 -7.30 1.96 -1.76
CA LYS A 6 -6.22 1.59 -0.82
C LYS A 6 -6.02 0.08 -0.78
N ASP A 7 -7.11 -0.66 -0.70
CA ASP A 7 -7.06 -2.12 -0.66
C ASP A 7 -6.44 -2.68 -1.94
N GLN A 8 -6.76 -2.08 -3.08
CA GLN A 8 -6.20 -2.50 -4.37
C GLN A 8 -4.70 -2.23 -4.43
N ILE A 9 -4.25 -1.08 -3.94
CA ILE A 9 -2.83 -0.74 -3.90
C ILE A 9 -2.08 -1.74 -3.03
N VAL A 10 -2.61 -2.02 -1.85
CA VAL A 10 -1.99 -2.98 -0.94
C VAL A 10 -1.90 -4.37 -1.57
N LYS A 11 -2.96 -4.78 -2.24
CA LYS A 11 -3.00 -6.08 -2.90
C LYS A 11 -1.92 -6.20 -3.98
N TRP A 12 -1.79 -5.18 -4.82
CA TRP A 12 -0.75 -5.18 -5.85
C TRP A 12 0.64 -5.21 -5.23
N TYR A 13 0.83 -4.46 -4.17
CA TYR A 13 2.10 -4.42 -3.47
C TYR A 13 2.46 -5.81 -2.91
N GLU A 14 1.51 -6.49 -2.32
CA GLU A 14 1.72 -7.83 -1.79
C GLU A 14 1.95 -8.87 -2.89
N ASP A 15 1.39 -8.63 -4.07
CA ASP A 15 1.62 -9.50 -5.23
C ASP A 15 3.02 -9.31 -5.83
N GLY A 16 3.78 -8.34 -5.33
CA GLY A 16 5.14 -8.11 -5.79
C GLY A 16 5.30 -7.00 -6.81
N LEU A 17 4.21 -6.28 -7.11
CA LEU A 17 4.27 -5.16 -8.04
C LEU A 17 4.93 -3.95 -7.39
N THR A 18 5.69 -3.20 -8.17
CA THR A 18 6.28 -1.95 -7.70
C THR A 18 5.34 -0.78 -7.98
N ILE A 19 5.61 0.35 -7.32
CA ILE A 19 4.81 1.57 -7.51
C ILE A 19 4.82 1.97 -9.00
N ASP A 20 5.99 1.89 -9.64
CA ASP A 20 6.12 2.26 -11.04
C ASP A 20 5.29 1.36 -11.97
N GLU A 21 5.05 0.13 -11.56
CA GLU A 21 4.27 -0.82 -12.34
C GLU A 21 2.77 -0.55 -12.25
N PHE A 22 2.26 -0.25 -11.07
CA PHE A 22 0.82 -0.08 -10.92
C PHE A 22 0.35 1.39 -10.91
N ALA A 23 1.25 2.35 -10.77
CA ALA A 23 0.87 3.76 -10.82
C ALA A 23 0.04 4.13 -12.07
N PRO A 24 0.41 3.66 -13.27
CA PRO A 24 -0.39 3.95 -14.48
C PRO A 24 -1.78 3.32 -14.46
N LEU A 25 -2.00 2.30 -13.64
CA LEU A 25 -3.29 1.62 -13.55
C LEU A 25 -4.30 2.42 -12.72
N ILE A 26 -3.82 3.35 -11.90
CA ILE A 26 -4.66 4.22 -11.07
C ILE A 26 -4.24 5.67 -11.27
N PRO A 27 -4.50 6.25 -12.45
CA PRO A 27 -4.07 7.61 -12.77
C PRO A 27 -4.70 8.68 -11.89
N GLN A 28 -5.80 8.37 -11.21
CA GLN A 28 -6.46 9.29 -10.29
C GLN A 28 -5.67 9.51 -9.00
N CYS A 29 -4.67 8.68 -8.73
CA CYS A 29 -3.86 8.79 -7.53
C CYS A 29 -2.47 9.28 -7.87
N CYS A 30 -1.93 10.20 -7.06
CA CYS A 30 -0.56 10.64 -7.19
C CYS A 30 0.39 9.56 -6.67
N LYS A 31 1.59 9.55 -7.22
CA LYS A 31 2.63 8.66 -6.75
C LYS A 31 2.88 8.83 -5.25
N GLN A 32 2.83 10.08 -4.76
CA GLN A 32 3.01 10.37 -3.34
C GLN A 32 1.92 9.73 -2.48
N GLU A 33 0.69 9.73 -2.95
CA GLU A 33 -0.42 9.10 -2.24
C GLU A 33 -0.22 7.59 -2.18
N ILE A 34 0.21 7.00 -3.28
CA ILE A 34 0.48 5.57 -3.35
C ILE A 34 1.60 5.20 -2.40
N GLU A 35 2.67 5.97 -2.38
CA GLU A 35 3.79 5.76 -1.47
C GLU A 35 3.35 5.87 -0.01
N ALA A 36 2.48 6.83 0.30
CA ALA A 36 1.96 7.02 1.64
C ALA A 36 1.15 5.81 2.09
N VAL A 37 0.32 5.27 1.20
CA VAL A 37 -0.49 4.08 1.51
C VAL A 37 0.41 2.87 1.79
N ILE A 38 1.41 2.66 0.96
CA ILE A 38 2.33 1.55 1.12
C ILE A 38 3.15 1.69 2.39
N LYS A 39 3.62 2.90 2.68
CA LYS A 39 4.40 3.18 3.87
C LYS A 39 3.58 2.91 5.14
N GLU A 40 2.32 3.32 5.13
CA GLU A 40 1.40 3.06 6.22
C GLU A 40 1.17 1.57 6.42
N HIS A 41 0.95 0.85 5.33
CA HIS A 41 0.75 -0.58 5.36
C HIS A 41 1.97 -1.32 5.92
N ARG A 42 3.17 -0.93 5.50
CA ARG A 42 4.41 -1.53 5.99
C ARG A 42 4.60 -1.27 7.48
N LYS A 43 4.27 -0.06 7.91
CA LYS A 43 4.37 0.33 9.30
C LYS A 43 3.42 -0.49 10.17
N GLU A 44 2.19 -0.68 9.74
CA GLU A 44 1.22 -1.53 10.43
C GLU A 44 1.72 -2.96 10.54
N ARG A 45 2.28 -3.46 9.46
CA ARG A 45 2.80 -4.82 9.43
C ARG A 45 3.95 -5.01 10.40
N GLU A 46 4.87 -4.05 10.46
CA GLU A 46 5.97 -4.07 11.42
C GLU A 46 5.46 -4.00 12.85
N TRP A 47 4.49 -3.14 13.09
CA TRP A 47 3.87 -3.03 14.40
C TRP A 47 3.26 -4.35 14.85
N LYS A 48 2.50 -5.00 13.99
CA LYS A 48 1.90 -6.30 14.29
C LYS A 48 2.96 -7.36 14.54
N ARG A 49 4.05 -7.29 13.82
CA ARG A 49 5.16 -8.22 13.98
C ARG A 49 5.82 -8.08 15.34
N LEU A 50 6.00 -6.84 15.79
CA LEU A 50 6.64 -6.54 17.07
C LEU A 50 5.73 -6.83 18.24
N THR A 51 4.43 -6.60 18.08
CA THR A 51 3.45 -6.76 19.16
C THR A 51 2.51 -7.95 18.97
N GLY A 52 2.71 -8.71 17.93
CA GLY A 52 1.81 -9.79 17.56
C GLY A 52 1.66 -10.90 18.57
N ARG A 53 2.52 -10.95 19.54
CA ARG A 53 2.45 -11.94 20.62
C ARG A 53 1.52 -11.52 21.76
N LEU A 54 1.15 -10.28 21.73
CA LEU A 54 0.23 -9.75 22.72
C LEU A 54 -1.20 -10.04 22.31
#